data_d6b604096b81c18af637b97127dc434b
#
_entry.id   d6b604096b81c18af637b97127dc434b
#
_cell.length_a   1.000
_cell.length_b   1.000
_cell.length_c   1.000
_cell.angle_alpha   90.00
_cell.angle_beta   90.00
_cell.angle_gamma   90.00
#
_symmetry.space_group_name_H-M   'P 1'
#
loop_
_entity.id
_entity.type
_entity.pdbx_description
1 polymer ?
#
loop_
_entity_poly.entity_id
_entity_poly.type
_entity_poly.pdbx_seq_one_letter_code
_entity_poly.pdbx_strand_id
1 'polypeptide(L)'
;PRFNVFAGMRNSFLYTALGTLLAVACTYVTAYVLSRPRFKHRYWLMSLFIITWVFDAGIIPQYIIYNQFGFVNSPWVMIVPGAISTQFLIITKTFLEGIPNELEEAAVVDGASDIKILTRVFLPLSPTVLATTGLFYAVSIWNQYLIPQIYLKDDAIKTIQQVLKNVVITDGGSGTTFKNVVLDGVTLNQQNLKAAAIFIAMLPIICVYPF
;
A
#
# COMPACT_ATOMS: atom_id res chain seq x y z
N PRO A 1 -6.09 12.18 25.22
CA PRO A 1 -5.42 11.39 24.18
C PRO A 1 -4.15 12.12 23.75
N ARG A 2 -3.00 11.53 24.05
CA ARG A 2 -1.70 12.08 23.62
C ARG A 2 -1.51 11.64 22.17
N PHE A 3 -1.78 12.52 21.20
CA PHE A 3 -1.47 12.27 19.80
C PHE A 3 0.03 12.11 19.63
N ASN A 4 0.49 10.88 19.54
CA ASN A 4 1.91 10.61 19.33
C ASN A 4 2.20 10.58 17.82
N VAL A 5 2.54 11.77 17.26
CA VAL A 5 2.90 11.93 15.83
C VAL A 5 4.03 10.99 15.44
N PHE A 6 5.01 10.81 16.33
CA PHE A 6 6.14 9.90 16.07
C PHE A 6 5.70 8.43 15.98
N ALA A 7 4.80 7.98 16.86
CA ALA A 7 4.25 6.62 16.77
C ALA A 7 3.44 6.43 15.48
N GLY A 8 2.59 7.41 15.12
CA GLY A 8 1.82 7.38 13.87
C GLY A 8 2.73 7.32 12.62
N MET A 9 3.83 8.07 12.62
CA MET A 9 4.80 8.06 11.53
C MET A 9 5.52 6.72 11.42
N ARG A 10 6.00 6.17 12.54
CA ARG A 10 6.62 4.85 12.59
C ARG A 10 5.68 3.77 12.08
N ASN A 11 4.43 3.77 12.51
CA ASN A 11 3.42 2.81 12.10
C ASN A 11 3.14 2.93 10.59
N SER A 12 2.92 4.14 10.08
CA SER A 12 2.71 4.37 8.65
C SER A 12 3.89 3.89 7.81
N PHE A 13 5.13 4.16 8.26
CA PHE A 13 6.33 3.68 7.57
C PHE A 13 6.38 2.14 7.53
N LEU A 14 6.14 1.47 8.67
CA LEU A 14 6.13 0.02 8.75
C LEU A 14 5.03 -0.60 7.88
N TYR A 15 3.81 -0.05 7.93
CA TYR A 15 2.69 -0.57 7.12
C TYR A 15 2.94 -0.34 5.63
N THR A 16 3.49 0.80 5.25
CA THR A 16 3.85 1.08 3.86
C THR A 16 4.95 0.15 3.38
N ALA A 17 6.03 -0.01 4.14
CA ALA A 17 7.15 -0.87 3.74
C ALA A 17 6.73 -2.34 3.61
N LEU A 18 6.07 -2.90 4.63
CA LEU A 18 5.63 -4.30 4.63
C LEU A 18 4.51 -4.54 3.62
N GLY A 19 3.53 -3.63 3.54
CA GLY A 19 2.43 -3.71 2.59
C GLY A 19 2.92 -3.62 1.14
N THR A 20 3.82 -2.70 0.84
CA THR A 20 4.43 -2.57 -0.50
C THR A 20 5.22 -3.81 -0.88
N LEU A 21 6.06 -4.32 0.02
CA LEU A 21 6.86 -5.51 -0.26
C LEU A 21 5.97 -6.73 -0.57
N LEU A 22 4.95 -6.96 0.25
CA LEU A 22 3.99 -8.05 0.03
C LEU A 22 3.22 -7.84 -1.27
N ALA A 23 2.71 -6.63 -1.52
CA ALA A 23 1.91 -6.31 -2.68
C ALA A 23 2.69 -6.45 -4.00
N VAL A 24 3.93 -5.95 -4.05
CA VAL A 24 4.81 -6.11 -5.22
C VAL A 24 5.11 -7.57 -5.47
N ALA A 25 5.47 -8.34 -4.43
CA ALA A 25 5.77 -9.76 -4.56
C ALA A 25 4.56 -10.55 -5.08
N CYS A 26 3.39 -10.39 -4.47
CA CYS A 26 2.16 -11.07 -4.89
C CYS A 26 1.72 -10.65 -6.31
N THR A 27 1.75 -9.36 -6.62
CA THR A 27 1.40 -8.83 -7.92
C THR A 27 2.36 -9.34 -9.00
N TYR A 28 3.67 -9.34 -8.74
CA TYR A 28 4.68 -9.79 -9.70
C TYR A 28 4.55 -11.28 -10.03
N VAL A 29 4.42 -12.13 -9.01
CA VAL A 29 4.22 -13.58 -9.19
C VAL A 29 2.94 -13.85 -9.96
N THR A 30 1.83 -13.20 -9.59
CA THR A 30 0.53 -13.35 -10.26
C THR A 30 0.60 -12.86 -11.72
N ALA A 31 1.23 -11.70 -11.95
CA ALA A 31 1.41 -11.15 -13.29
C ALA A 31 2.26 -12.05 -14.17
N TYR A 32 3.35 -12.65 -13.63
CA TYR A 32 4.16 -13.60 -14.35
C TYR A 32 3.35 -14.82 -14.82
N VAL A 33 2.60 -15.46 -13.92
CA VAL A 33 1.77 -16.61 -14.29
C VAL A 33 0.74 -16.25 -15.36
N LEU A 34 0.08 -15.09 -15.22
CA LEU A 34 -0.95 -14.63 -16.15
C LEU A 34 -0.40 -14.13 -17.50
N SER A 35 0.88 -13.76 -17.56
CA SER A 35 1.53 -13.30 -18.80
C SER A 35 1.96 -14.46 -19.70
N ARG A 36 2.14 -15.66 -19.16
CA ARG A 36 2.69 -16.79 -19.92
C ARG A 36 1.65 -17.55 -20.75
N PRO A 37 1.91 -17.80 -22.06
CA PRO A 37 1.00 -18.56 -22.94
C PRO A 37 0.74 -19.99 -22.47
N ARG A 38 1.70 -20.59 -21.78
CA ARG A 38 1.64 -21.95 -21.22
C ARG A 38 0.50 -22.14 -20.23
N PHE A 39 0.06 -21.08 -19.55
CA PHE A 39 -1.02 -21.14 -18.57
C PHE A 39 -2.38 -20.99 -19.27
N LYS A 40 -3.10 -22.10 -19.47
CA LYS A 40 -4.37 -22.17 -20.23
C LYS A 40 -5.49 -21.31 -19.66
N HIS A 41 -5.56 -21.17 -18.33
CA HIS A 41 -6.64 -20.47 -17.64
C HIS A 41 -6.38 -18.98 -17.41
N ARG A 42 -5.34 -18.39 -18.02
CA ARG A 42 -4.91 -17.00 -17.81
C ARG A 42 -6.03 -15.97 -18.07
N TYR A 43 -6.81 -16.15 -19.13
CA TYR A 43 -7.90 -15.22 -19.48
C TYR A 43 -9.05 -15.30 -18.48
N TRP A 44 -9.41 -16.51 -18.05
CA TRP A 44 -10.46 -16.72 -17.06
C TRP A 44 -10.12 -16.12 -15.71
N LEU A 45 -8.92 -16.35 -15.20
CA LEU A 45 -8.45 -15.74 -13.97
C LEU A 45 -8.35 -14.22 -14.09
N MET A 46 -7.85 -13.72 -15.23
CA MET A 46 -7.79 -12.27 -15.44
C MET A 46 -9.18 -11.64 -15.44
N SER A 47 -10.18 -12.32 -16.02
CA SER A 47 -11.58 -11.87 -16.00
C SER A 47 -12.12 -11.79 -14.56
N LEU A 48 -11.78 -12.74 -13.69
CA LEU A 48 -12.16 -12.67 -12.27
C LEU A 48 -11.57 -11.43 -11.58
N PHE A 49 -10.28 -11.13 -11.79
CA PHE A 49 -9.68 -9.91 -11.25
C PHE A 49 -10.38 -8.64 -11.77
N ILE A 50 -10.72 -8.59 -13.06
CA ILE A 50 -11.41 -7.44 -13.64
C ILE A 50 -12.83 -7.32 -13.09
N ILE A 51 -13.58 -8.42 -12.96
CA ILE A 51 -14.93 -8.42 -12.40
C ILE A 51 -14.90 -7.90 -10.96
N THR A 52 -14.00 -8.40 -10.11
CA THR A 52 -13.87 -7.94 -8.71
C THR A 52 -13.42 -6.49 -8.59
N TRP A 53 -12.73 -5.97 -9.58
CA TRP A 53 -12.31 -4.56 -9.61
C TRP A 53 -13.44 -3.62 -10.04
N VAL A 54 -14.27 -4.05 -11.00
CA VAL A 54 -15.42 -3.26 -11.50
C VAL A 54 -16.60 -3.31 -10.51
N PHE A 55 -16.84 -4.48 -9.92
CA PHE A 55 -17.93 -4.71 -8.97
C PHE A 55 -17.38 -4.74 -7.54
N ASP A 56 -17.17 -3.54 -6.96
CA ASP A 56 -16.79 -3.44 -5.55
C ASP A 56 -17.99 -3.79 -4.65
N ALA A 57 -17.75 -4.65 -3.66
CA ALA A 57 -18.75 -5.05 -2.69
C ALA A 57 -19.17 -3.89 -1.75
N GLY A 58 -18.37 -2.84 -1.67
CA GLY A 58 -18.59 -1.71 -0.76
C GLY A 58 -18.10 -1.96 0.66
N ILE A 59 -18.13 -0.88 1.45
CA ILE A 59 -17.51 -0.83 2.78
C ILE A 59 -18.17 -1.79 3.78
N ILE A 60 -19.49 -1.96 3.75
CA ILE A 60 -20.22 -2.75 4.74
C ILE A 60 -19.91 -4.25 4.63
N PRO A 61 -20.05 -4.91 3.47
CA PRO A 61 -19.64 -6.30 3.31
C PRO A 61 -18.15 -6.53 3.60
N GLN A 62 -17.27 -5.62 3.17
CA GLN A 62 -15.84 -5.70 3.48
C GLN A 62 -15.58 -5.67 5.00
N TYR A 63 -16.30 -4.80 5.74
CA TYR A 63 -16.16 -4.73 7.18
C TYR A 63 -16.53 -6.04 7.86
N ILE A 64 -17.62 -6.67 7.45
CA ILE A 64 -18.09 -7.95 8.02
C ILE A 64 -17.02 -9.03 7.80
N ILE A 65 -16.50 -9.15 6.58
CA ILE A 65 -15.46 -10.13 6.24
C ILE A 65 -14.19 -9.87 7.05
N TYR A 66 -13.70 -8.64 7.10
CA TYR A 66 -12.47 -8.31 7.83
C TYR A 66 -12.61 -8.52 9.35
N ASN A 67 -13.83 -8.30 9.89
CA ASN A 67 -14.11 -8.60 11.29
C ASN A 67 -14.08 -10.11 11.56
N GLN A 68 -14.62 -10.94 10.67
CA GLN A 68 -14.59 -12.40 10.81
C GLN A 68 -13.16 -12.97 10.75
N PHE A 69 -12.29 -12.37 9.93
CA PHE A 69 -10.87 -12.74 9.85
C PHE A 69 -10.00 -12.13 10.95
N GLY A 70 -10.56 -11.35 11.88
CA GLY A 70 -9.81 -10.73 12.96
C GLY A 70 -8.91 -9.57 12.53
N PHE A 71 -9.16 -8.95 11.37
CA PHE A 71 -8.37 -7.81 10.89
C PHE A 71 -8.79 -6.48 11.56
N VAL A 72 -9.97 -6.42 12.21
CA VAL A 72 -10.40 -5.23 12.91
C VAL A 72 -9.50 -5.00 14.13
N ASN A 73 -9.04 -3.76 14.28
CA ASN A 73 -8.06 -3.34 15.29
C ASN A 73 -6.72 -4.09 15.23
N SER A 74 -6.31 -4.49 14.02
CA SER A 74 -5.04 -5.18 13.76
C SER A 74 -4.27 -4.48 12.64
N PRO A 75 -2.93 -4.33 12.75
CA PRO A 75 -2.07 -3.80 11.68
C PRO A 75 -2.19 -4.54 10.35
N TRP A 76 -2.55 -5.81 10.39
CA TRP A 76 -2.67 -6.67 9.22
C TRP A 76 -3.71 -6.19 8.21
N VAL A 77 -4.72 -5.40 8.66
CA VAL A 77 -5.69 -4.79 7.74
C VAL A 77 -5.08 -3.83 6.72
N MET A 78 -3.91 -3.25 7.05
CA MET A 78 -3.18 -2.37 6.15
C MET A 78 -2.26 -3.11 5.17
N ILE A 79 -1.93 -4.38 5.47
CA ILE A 79 -0.90 -5.14 4.77
C ILE A 79 -1.54 -6.19 3.84
N VAL A 80 -2.45 -7.01 4.36
CA VAL A 80 -2.94 -8.22 3.67
C VAL A 80 -4.02 -7.92 2.62
N PRO A 81 -5.10 -7.17 2.91
CA PRO A 81 -6.20 -6.97 1.96
C PRO A 81 -5.80 -6.24 0.69
N GLY A 82 -4.77 -5.37 0.75
CA GLY A 82 -4.24 -4.63 -0.38
C GLY A 82 -3.15 -5.36 -1.17
N ALA A 83 -2.91 -6.66 -0.93
CA ALA A 83 -1.77 -7.39 -1.50
C ALA A 83 -1.80 -7.50 -3.04
N ILE A 84 -2.95 -7.44 -3.68
CA ILE A 84 -3.06 -7.42 -5.15
C ILE A 84 -4.05 -6.34 -5.57
N SER A 85 -3.58 -5.36 -6.33
CA SER A 85 -4.40 -4.40 -7.04
C SER A 85 -4.52 -4.82 -8.51
N THR A 86 -5.73 -4.98 -9.01
CA THR A 86 -5.97 -5.37 -10.41
C THR A 86 -5.36 -4.37 -11.39
N GLN A 87 -5.38 -3.09 -11.07
CA GLN A 87 -4.78 -2.05 -11.90
C GLN A 87 -3.26 -2.27 -12.06
N PHE A 88 -2.54 -2.48 -10.95
CA PHE A 88 -1.09 -2.71 -10.99
C PHE A 88 -0.73 -4.10 -11.54
N LEU A 89 -1.62 -5.08 -11.34
CA LEU A 89 -1.51 -6.40 -11.96
C LEU A 89 -1.55 -6.32 -13.48
N ILE A 90 -2.47 -5.54 -14.06
CA ILE A 90 -2.56 -5.32 -15.52
C ILE A 90 -1.28 -4.69 -16.05
N ILE A 91 -0.80 -3.63 -15.40
CA ILE A 91 0.44 -2.93 -15.81
C ILE A 91 1.62 -3.89 -15.80
N THR A 92 1.81 -4.62 -14.69
CA THR A 92 2.93 -5.57 -14.56
C THR A 92 2.83 -6.71 -15.56
N LYS A 93 1.62 -7.26 -15.76
CA LYS A 93 1.36 -8.33 -16.74
C LYS A 93 1.70 -7.88 -18.15
N THR A 94 1.23 -6.70 -18.57
CA THR A 94 1.48 -6.16 -19.91
C THR A 94 2.97 -5.94 -20.14
N PHE A 95 3.71 -5.45 -19.14
CA PHE A 95 5.17 -5.34 -19.22
C PHE A 95 5.83 -6.71 -19.44
N LEU A 96 5.43 -7.72 -18.66
CA LEU A 96 6.00 -9.07 -18.76
C LEU A 96 5.64 -9.78 -20.07
N GLU A 97 4.50 -9.46 -20.68
CA GLU A 97 4.13 -9.94 -22.02
C GLU A 97 5.00 -9.35 -23.13
N GLY A 98 5.59 -8.16 -22.90
CA GLY A 98 6.54 -7.55 -23.82
C GLY A 98 7.93 -8.19 -23.81
N ILE A 99 8.24 -9.07 -22.84
CA ILE A 99 9.51 -9.82 -22.81
C ILE A 99 9.42 -11.01 -23.79
N PRO A 100 10.39 -11.16 -24.71
CA PRO A 100 10.38 -12.24 -25.69
C PRO A 100 10.25 -13.64 -25.09
N ASN A 101 9.42 -14.50 -25.68
CA ASN A 101 9.20 -15.87 -25.18
C ASN A 101 10.42 -16.77 -25.39
N GLU A 102 11.28 -16.44 -26.34
CA GLU A 102 12.52 -17.16 -26.66
C GLU A 102 13.44 -17.27 -25.43
N LEU A 103 13.42 -16.27 -24.55
CA LEU A 103 14.21 -16.31 -23.30
C LEU A 103 13.68 -17.37 -22.32
N GLU A 104 12.37 -17.55 -22.25
CA GLU A 104 11.75 -18.60 -21.45
C GLU A 104 12.03 -19.98 -22.06
N GLU A 105 11.84 -20.11 -23.38
CA GLU A 105 12.07 -21.37 -24.11
C GLU A 105 13.53 -21.84 -23.98
N ALA A 106 14.49 -20.94 -24.13
CA ALA A 106 15.91 -21.25 -23.93
C ALA A 106 16.20 -21.75 -22.50
N ALA A 107 15.63 -21.06 -21.48
CA ALA A 107 15.81 -21.48 -20.09
C ALA A 107 15.14 -22.84 -19.78
N VAL A 108 14.01 -23.16 -20.44
CA VAL A 108 13.36 -24.48 -20.33
C VAL A 108 14.23 -25.57 -20.95
N VAL A 109 14.85 -25.33 -22.12
CA VAL A 109 15.79 -26.26 -22.76
C VAL A 109 17.00 -26.52 -21.87
N ASP A 110 17.48 -25.49 -21.14
CA ASP A 110 18.55 -25.61 -20.14
C ASP A 110 18.10 -26.31 -18.83
N GLY A 111 16.87 -26.80 -18.77
CA GLY A 111 16.34 -27.53 -17.60
C GLY A 111 16.02 -26.63 -16.40
N ALA A 112 15.79 -25.34 -16.60
CA ALA A 112 15.41 -24.45 -15.51
C ALA A 112 13.95 -24.70 -15.07
N SER A 113 13.70 -24.75 -13.77
CA SER A 113 12.35 -24.77 -13.20
C SER A 113 11.67 -23.40 -13.33
N ASP A 114 10.33 -23.37 -13.29
CA ASP A 114 9.52 -22.13 -13.41
C ASP A 114 9.96 -21.05 -12.39
N ILE A 115 10.27 -21.45 -11.14
CA ILE A 115 10.79 -20.53 -10.11
C ILE A 115 12.16 -19.97 -10.48
N LYS A 116 13.02 -20.80 -11.08
CA LYS A 116 14.34 -20.37 -11.50
C LYS A 116 14.26 -19.43 -12.71
N ILE A 117 13.32 -19.66 -13.62
CA ILE A 117 13.03 -18.76 -14.73
C ILE A 117 12.52 -17.41 -14.20
N LEU A 118 11.53 -17.43 -13.30
CA LEU A 118 11.01 -16.21 -12.68
C LEU A 118 12.12 -15.39 -12.01
N THR A 119 12.97 -16.03 -11.18
CA THR A 119 13.94 -15.32 -10.34
C THR A 119 15.22 -14.96 -11.05
N ARG A 120 15.68 -15.76 -12.02
CA ARG A 120 16.97 -15.55 -12.71
C ARG A 120 16.85 -14.93 -14.08
N VAL A 121 15.69 -15.03 -14.74
CA VAL A 121 15.48 -14.48 -16.07
C VAL A 121 14.57 -13.25 -15.99
N PHE A 122 13.34 -13.41 -15.54
CA PHE A 122 12.35 -12.33 -15.56
C PHE A 122 12.60 -11.24 -14.52
N LEU A 123 12.96 -11.60 -13.30
CA LEU A 123 13.18 -10.62 -12.22
C LEU A 123 14.29 -9.62 -12.55
N PRO A 124 15.46 -10.04 -13.07
CA PRO A 124 16.51 -9.11 -13.48
C PRO A 124 16.17 -8.25 -14.70
N LEU A 125 15.23 -8.68 -15.54
CA LEU A 125 14.75 -7.93 -16.70
C LEU A 125 13.64 -6.94 -16.36
N SER A 126 13.13 -6.95 -15.13
CA SER A 126 11.93 -6.22 -14.71
C SER A 126 12.15 -5.12 -13.66
N PRO A 127 13.37 -4.53 -13.47
CA PRO A 127 13.58 -3.55 -12.40
C PRO A 127 12.69 -2.30 -12.57
N THR A 128 12.45 -1.88 -13.80
CA THR A 128 11.63 -0.70 -14.12
C THR A 128 10.18 -0.89 -13.67
N VAL A 129 9.54 -2.00 -14.01
CA VAL A 129 8.14 -2.24 -13.61
C VAL A 129 8.03 -2.51 -12.11
N LEU A 130 9.03 -3.16 -11.50
CA LEU A 130 9.06 -3.38 -10.05
C LEU A 130 9.20 -2.05 -9.28
N ALA A 131 10.07 -1.15 -9.73
CA ALA A 131 10.23 0.17 -9.14
C ALA A 131 8.94 1.00 -9.29
N THR A 132 8.35 1.01 -10.49
CA THR A 132 7.12 1.78 -10.77
C THR A 132 5.93 1.25 -9.94
N THR A 133 5.68 -0.06 -9.95
CA THR A 133 4.58 -0.64 -9.18
C THR A 133 4.83 -0.55 -7.68
N GLY A 134 6.07 -0.69 -7.23
CA GLY A 134 6.48 -0.47 -5.85
C GLY A 134 6.20 0.96 -5.39
N LEU A 135 6.55 1.94 -6.22
CA LEU A 135 6.24 3.35 -5.95
C LEU A 135 4.74 3.59 -5.82
N PHE A 136 3.95 3.08 -6.77
CA PHE A 136 2.49 3.25 -6.73
C PHE A 136 1.85 2.60 -5.50
N TYR A 137 2.27 1.38 -5.13
CA TYR A 137 1.80 0.76 -3.90
C TYR A 137 2.21 1.55 -2.66
N ALA A 138 3.47 1.99 -2.57
CA ALA A 138 3.96 2.77 -1.44
C ALA A 138 3.17 4.07 -1.26
N VAL A 139 2.96 4.82 -2.34
CA VAL A 139 2.18 6.07 -2.32
C VAL A 139 0.71 5.80 -1.97
N SER A 140 0.11 4.73 -2.51
CA SER A 140 -1.27 4.37 -2.23
C SER A 140 -1.48 4.01 -0.75
N ILE A 141 -0.62 3.16 -0.18
CA ILE A 141 -0.71 2.73 1.23
C ILE A 141 -0.40 3.91 2.17
N TRP A 142 0.62 4.71 1.87
CA TRP A 142 0.96 5.89 2.67
C TRP A 142 -0.18 6.90 2.78
N ASN A 143 -0.84 7.18 1.65
CA ASN A 143 -1.94 8.15 1.60
C ASN A 143 -3.28 7.58 2.07
N GLN A 144 -3.35 6.30 2.37
CA GLN A 144 -4.58 5.64 2.76
C GLN A 144 -5.07 6.18 4.11
N TYR A 145 -6.30 6.73 4.08
CA TYR A 145 -6.93 7.35 5.25
C TYR A 145 -8.18 6.61 5.70
N LEU A 146 -9.03 6.22 4.75
CA LEU A 146 -10.35 5.68 5.04
C LEU A 146 -10.27 4.30 5.74
N ILE A 147 -9.44 3.41 5.23
CA ILE A 147 -9.27 2.06 5.80
C ILE A 147 -8.75 2.12 7.25
N PRO A 148 -7.63 2.80 7.55
CA PRO A 148 -7.20 2.92 8.94
C PRO A 148 -8.25 3.57 9.83
N GLN A 149 -9.00 4.57 9.35
CA GLN A 149 -10.03 5.24 10.13
C GLN A 149 -11.18 4.31 10.54
N ILE A 150 -11.54 3.35 9.69
CA ILE A 150 -12.63 2.40 9.97
C ILE A 150 -12.16 1.25 10.86
N TYR A 151 -10.94 0.74 10.61
CA TYR A 151 -10.48 -0.52 11.19
C TYR A 151 -9.51 -0.37 12.35
N LEU A 152 -8.68 0.69 12.42
CA LEU A 152 -7.70 0.89 13.50
C LEU A 152 -8.27 1.82 14.58
N LYS A 153 -8.71 1.25 15.69
CA LYS A 153 -9.33 1.99 16.80
C LYS A 153 -8.34 2.35 17.90
N ASP A 154 -7.34 1.49 18.15
CA ASP A 154 -6.36 1.69 19.20
C ASP A 154 -5.34 2.76 18.81
N ASP A 155 -5.08 3.71 19.74
CA ASP A 155 -4.15 4.82 19.54
C ASP A 155 -2.70 4.35 19.27
N ALA A 156 -2.32 3.16 19.74
CA ALA A 156 -0.98 2.61 19.55
C ALA A 156 -0.67 2.21 18.10
N ILE A 157 -1.69 1.84 17.31
CA ILE A 157 -1.56 1.32 15.94
C ILE A 157 -2.02 2.30 14.87
N LYS A 158 -2.46 3.51 15.25
CA LYS A 158 -2.91 4.54 14.31
C LYS A 158 -1.84 4.96 13.34
N THR A 159 -2.27 5.29 12.12
CA THR A 159 -1.41 5.86 11.08
C THR A 159 -1.25 7.37 11.24
N ILE A 160 -0.21 7.93 10.60
CA ILE A 160 0.02 9.37 10.59
C ILE A 160 -1.17 10.13 9.98
N GLN A 161 -1.82 9.58 8.97
CA GLN A 161 -2.97 10.17 8.30
C GLN A 161 -4.19 10.32 9.25
N GLN A 162 -4.42 9.33 10.12
CA GLN A 162 -5.45 9.43 11.17
C GLN A 162 -5.09 10.50 12.21
N VAL A 163 -3.83 10.54 12.63
CA VAL A 163 -3.34 11.53 13.60
C VAL A 163 -3.49 12.94 13.04
N LEU A 164 -3.09 13.16 11.80
CA LEU A 164 -3.21 14.45 11.12
C LEU A 164 -4.65 14.91 11.01
N LYS A 165 -5.57 14.03 10.59
CA LYS A 165 -6.99 14.40 10.53
C LYS A 165 -7.51 14.85 11.88
N ASN A 166 -7.20 14.10 12.93
CA ASN A 166 -7.65 14.47 14.28
C ASN A 166 -7.10 15.84 14.70
N VAL A 167 -5.84 16.16 14.33
CA VAL A 167 -5.24 17.46 14.58
C VAL A 167 -5.90 18.58 13.76
N VAL A 168 -6.28 18.31 12.51
CA VAL A 168 -6.85 19.32 11.60
C VAL A 168 -8.35 19.55 11.85
N ILE A 169 -9.14 18.50 12.12
CA ILE A 169 -10.62 18.57 12.18
C ILE A 169 -11.14 18.87 13.58
N THR A 170 -10.40 18.60 14.66
CA THR A 170 -10.87 18.82 16.05
C THR A 170 -11.20 20.30 16.33
N ASP A 171 -10.91 21.21 15.43
CA ASP A 171 -11.26 22.64 15.54
C ASP A 171 -12.69 23.00 15.07
N GLY A 172 -13.41 22.05 14.45
CA GLY A 172 -14.72 22.39 13.84
C GLY A 172 -15.95 22.18 14.74
N GLY A 173 -15.84 21.65 15.97
CA GLY A 173 -17.09 21.32 16.65
C GLY A 173 -17.09 20.79 18.05
N SER A 174 -16.01 20.75 18.81
CA SER A 174 -16.09 20.39 20.23
C SER A 174 -14.84 20.81 21.00
N GLY A 175 -14.97 21.81 21.80
CA GLY A 175 -14.18 22.39 22.89
C GLY A 175 -13.01 21.69 23.55
N THR A 176 -12.19 20.89 22.88
CA THR A 176 -10.88 20.51 23.37
C THR A 176 -9.82 21.40 22.72
N THR A 177 -9.79 22.63 23.15
CA THR A 177 -8.71 23.58 22.94
C THR A 177 -7.39 22.87 23.25
N PHE A 178 -6.54 22.67 22.24
CA PHE A 178 -5.11 22.55 22.54
C PHE A 178 -4.72 23.84 23.25
N LYS A 179 -4.68 23.82 24.59
CA LYS A 179 -4.07 24.91 25.36
C LYS A 179 -2.68 25.12 24.77
N ASN A 180 -2.35 26.37 24.47
CA ASN A 180 -1.04 26.79 24.03
C ASN A 180 0.03 25.96 24.77
N VAL A 181 0.73 25.11 24.04
CA VAL A 181 1.81 24.32 24.57
C VAL A 181 2.97 25.30 24.70
N VAL A 182 3.25 25.72 25.91
CA VAL A 182 4.43 26.55 26.22
C VAL A 182 5.61 25.59 26.35
N LEU A 183 6.43 25.49 25.31
CA LEU A 183 7.75 24.88 25.34
C LEU A 183 8.78 26.02 25.43
N ASP A 184 9.54 26.08 26.52
CA ASP A 184 10.62 27.06 26.76
C ASP A 184 10.22 28.52 26.51
N GLY A 185 9.03 28.94 26.96
CA GLY A 185 8.59 30.34 26.86
C GLY A 185 8.06 30.76 25.50
N VAL A 186 8.05 29.86 24.50
CA VAL A 186 7.48 30.11 23.20
C VAL A 186 6.04 29.57 23.16
N THR A 187 5.05 30.45 23.00
CA THR A 187 3.67 30.10 22.75
C THR A 187 3.55 29.56 21.34
N LEU A 188 3.55 28.22 21.16
CA LEU A 188 3.33 27.61 19.87
C LEU A 188 1.87 27.82 19.49
N ASN A 189 1.65 28.59 18.43
CA ASN A 189 0.33 28.78 17.87
C ASN A 189 -0.13 27.44 17.25
N GLN A 190 -1.38 27.06 17.50
CA GLN A 190 -2.01 25.86 16.99
C GLN A 190 -1.88 25.70 15.47
N GLN A 191 -1.92 26.80 14.72
CA GLN A 191 -1.71 26.82 13.27
C GLN A 191 -0.29 26.35 12.90
N ASN A 192 0.72 26.75 13.65
CA ASN A 192 2.11 26.34 13.40
C ASN A 192 2.33 24.85 13.66
N LEU A 193 1.69 24.29 14.69
CA LEU A 193 1.72 22.84 14.97
C LEU A 193 1.03 22.03 13.87
N LYS A 194 -0.10 22.51 13.33
CA LYS A 194 -0.78 21.90 12.21
C LYS A 194 0.09 21.93 10.95
N ALA A 195 0.65 23.07 10.61
CA ALA A 195 1.53 23.22 9.46
C ALA A 195 2.76 22.31 9.55
N ALA A 196 3.40 22.25 10.72
CA ALA A 196 4.54 21.37 10.95
C ALA A 196 4.17 19.88 10.81
N ALA A 197 3.03 19.45 11.34
CA ALA A 197 2.57 18.07 11.23
C ALA A 197 2.26 17.67 9.78
N ILE A 198 1.62 18.55 9.01
CA ILE A 198 1.35 18.35 7.57
C ILE A 198 2.66 18.27 6.80
N PHE A 199 3.61 19.19 7.06
CA PHE A 199 4.91 19.19 6.39
C PHE A 199 5.69 17.88 6.63
N ILE A 200 5.73 17.42 7.89
CA ILE A 200 6.39 16.15 8.26
C ILE A 200 5.75 14.96 7.55
N ALA A 201 4.41 14.93 7.39
CA ALA A 201 3.74 13.83 6.70
C ALA A 201 3.93 13.86 5.18
N MET A 202 4.17 15.02 4.59
CA MET A 202 4.46 15.15 3.15
C MET A 202 5.91 14.80 2.81
N LEU A 203 6.84 14.91 3.76
CA LEU A 203 8.27 14.75 3.54
C LEU A 203 8.65 13.41 2.88
N PRO A 204 8.15 12.23 3.31
CA PRO A 204 8.44 10.96 2.65
C PRO A 204 7.98 10.91 1.19
N ILE A 205 6.83 11.53 0.87
CA ILE A 205 6.30 11.57 -0.49
C ILE A 205 7.20 12.44 -1.37
N ILE A 206 7.59 13.61 -0.88
CA ILE A 206 8.47 14.54 -1.60
C ILE A 206 9.84 13.90 -1.88
N CYS A 207 10.38 13.11 -0.96
CA CYS A 207 11.65 12.40 -1.15
C CYS A 207 11.56 11.28 -2.19
N VAL A 208 10.40 10.65 -2.35
CA VAL A 208 10.20 9.52 -3.27
C VAL A 208 9.77 9.97 -4.66
N TYR A 209 9.12 11.13 -4.79
CA TYR A 209 8.55 11.63 -6.05
C TYR A 209 9.56 11.89 -7.19
N PRO A 210 10.85 12.26 -6.94
CA PRO A 210 11.83 12.49 -8.02
C PRO A 210 12.37 11.21 -8.68
N PHE A 211 12.11 10.03 -8.16
CA PHE A 211 12.57 8.73 -8.66
C PHE A 211 11.48 7.95 -9.38
#